data_084dd6a55573d056189213326147ad28
#
_entry.id   084dd6a55573d056189213326147ad28
#
_cell.length_a   1.000
_cell.length_b   1.000
_cell.length_c   1.000
_cell.angle_alpha   90.00
_cell.angle_beta   90.00
_cell.angle_gamma   90.00
#
_symmetry.space_group_name_H-M   'P 1'
#
loop_
_entity.id
_entity.type
_entity.pdbx_description
1 polymer ?
#
loop_
_entity_poly.entity_id
_entity_poly.type
_entity_poly.pdbx_seq_one_letter_code
_entity_poly.pdbx_strand_id
1 'polypeptide(L)'
;MTNPNPLPDNFQQTINESAQLLQQNRPGEAAARLEPLHQLAPTHPDIAINLGGAFILQRKWSRAVRVLTKAAEANPENAMLWVNLGAAQLGNLQTAGPQQQARAIRAYERALQIDPVAPNVHYHLGLIYQDQGNFDRAIAMFQRALEVRPSDGDARYWIDKLTSLNAAEQNNSSAITSSSTSSPENNHANRASVDGEQP
;
A
#
# COMPACT_ATOMS: atom_id res chain seq x y z
N MET A 1 37.53 -7.22 10.69
CA MET A 1 37.12 -8.45 11.38
C MET A 1 36.59 -9.40 10.32
N THR A 2 37.34 -10.46 10.00
CA THR A 2 36.92 -11.49 9.06
C THR A 2 35.74 -12.26 9.66
N ASN A 3 34.65 -12.41 8.89
CA ASN A 3 33.51 -13.22 9.30
C ASN A 3 34.02 -14.65 9.57
N PRO A 4 33.85 -15.21 10.79
CA PRO A 4 34.36 -16.53 11.14
C PRO A 4 33.73 -17.67 10.32
N ASN A 5 32.69 -17.39 9.55
CA ASN A 5 32.01 -18.39 8.72
C ASN A 5 31.64 -17.75 7.35
N PRO A 6 32.55 -17.77 6.37
CA PRO A 6 32.30 -17.17 5.06
C PRO A 6 31.15 -17.86 4.33
N LEU A 7 30.47 -17.11 3.44
CA LEU A 7 29.50 -17.70 2.54
C LEU A 7 30.18 -18.77 1.65
N PRO A 8 29.51 -19.88 1.34
CA PRO A 8 30.06 -20.90 0.45
C PRO A 8 30.31 -20.35 -0.95
N ASP A 9 31.26 -20.89 -1.71
CA ASP A 9 31.66 -20.41 -3.04
C ASP A 9 30.49 -20.37 -4.03
N ASN A 10 29.51 -21.25 -3.87
CA ASN A 10 28.31 -21.32 -4.72
C ASN A 10 27.12 -20.49 -4.23
N PHE A 11 27.30 -19.60 -3.23
CA PHE A 11 26.17 -18.85 -2.64
C PHE A 11 25.38 -18.06 -3.68
N GLN A 12 26.06 -17.43 -4.64
CA GLN A 12 25.39 -16.66 -5.69
C GLN A 12 24.54 -17.55 -6.60
N GLN A 13 25.00 -18.75 -6.92
CA GLN A 13 24.19 -19.73 -7.66
C GLN A 13 22.95 -20.12 -6.85
N THR A 14 23.08 -20.36 -5.56
CA THR A 14 21.95 -20.68 -4.66
C THR A 14 20.91 -19.56 -4.63
N ILE A 15 21.35 -18.28 -4.60
CA ILE A 15 20.44 -17.12 -4.67
C ILE A 15 19.67 -17.12 -6.01
N ASN A 16 20.38 -17.30 -7.13
CA ASN A 16 19.77 -17.30 -8.46
C ASN A 16 18.77 -18.45 -8.65
N GLU A 17 19.12 -19.66 -8.22
CA GLU A 17 18.21 -20.81 -8.23
C GLU A 17 16.98 -20.58 -7.34
N SER A 18 17.18 -19.95 -6.18
CA SER A 18 16.06 -19.60 -5.30
C SER A 18 15.12 -18.55 -5.92
N ALA A 19 15.65 -17.57 -6.65
CA ALA A 19 14.84 -16.61 -7.41
C ALA A 19 14.03 -17.33 -8.50
N GLN A 20 14.59 -18.30 -9.20
CA GLN A 20 13.86 -19.14 -10.17
C GLN A 20 12.75 -19.96 -9.51
N LEU A 21 13.01 -20.54 -8.34
CA LEU A 21 11.98 -21.25 -7.58
C LEU A 21 10.81 -20.33 -7.17
N LEU A 22 11.08 -19.06 -6.83
CA LEU A 22 10.03 -18.08 -6.55
C LEU A 22 9.19 -17.79 -7.81
N GLN A 23 9.80 -17.64 -8.97
CA GLN A 23 9.11 -17.46 -10.24
C GLN A 23 8.24 -18.68 -10.60
N GLN A 24 8.68 -19.88 -10.22
CA GLN A 24 7.93 -21.13 -10.37
C GLN A 24 6.86 -21.35 -9.29
N ASN A 25 6.61 -20.37 -8.42
CA ASN A 25 5.69 -20.46 -7.29
C ASN A 25 6.04 -21.61 -6.30
N ARG A 26 7.33 -21.83 -6.07
CA ARG A 26 7.87 -22.84 -5.13
C ARG A 26 8.58 -22.17 -3.92
N PRO A 27 7.89 -21.30 -3.16
CA PRO A 27 8.52 -20.47 -2.13
C PRO A 27 9.05 -21.30 -0.94
N GLY A 28 8.50 -22.49 -0.70
CA GLY A 28 8.99 -23.38 0.36
C GLY A 28 10.41 -23.87 0.10
N GLU A 29 10.70 -24.25 -1.13
CA GLU A 29 12.01 -24.74 -1.54
C GLU A 29 13.03 -23.60 -1.62
N ALA A 30 12.61 -22.43 -2.12
CA ALA A 30 13.44 -21.24 -2.11
C ALA A 30 13.87 -20.87 -0.68
N ALA A 31 12.93 -20.84 0.26
CA ALA A 31 13.23 -20.55 1.67
C ALA A 31 14.20 -21.59 2.28
N ALA A 32 13.98 -22.88 2.04
CA ALA A 32 14.83 -23.93 2.57
C ALA A 32 16.30 -23.80 2.10
N ARG A 33 16.54 -23.34 0.86
CA ARG A 33 17.89 -23.08 0.33
C ARG A 33 18.52 -21.82 0.88
N LEU A 34 17.72 -20.77 1.13
CA LEU A 34 18.20 -19.46 1.56
C LEU A 34 18.39 -19.34 3.08
N GLU A 35 17.66 -20.08 3.90
CA GLU A 35 17.77 -20.02 5.36
C GLU A 35 19.20 -20.29 5.87
N PRO A 36 19.95 -21.30 5.40
CA PRO A 36 21.33 -21.50 5.80
C PRO A 36 22.23 -20.31 5.42
N LEU A 37 22.06 -19.74 4.23
CA LEU A 37 22.84 -18.58 3.81
C LEU A 37 22.50 -17.34 4.66
N HIS A 38 21.22 -17.15 5.00
CA HIS A 38 20.79 -16.05 5.86
C HIS A 38 21.37 -16.18 7.29
N GLN A 39 21.57 -17.37 7.81
CA GLN A 39 22.25 -17.57 9.10
C GLN A 39 23.70 -17.10 9.05
N LEU A 40 24.41 -17.32 7.94
CA LEU A 40 25.79 -16.91 7.74
C LEU A 40 25.93 -15.40 7.48
N ALA A 41 25.00 -14.83 6.68
CA ALA A 41 25.01 -13.44 6.25
C ALA A 41 23.62 -12.79 6.41
N PRO A 42 23.17 -12.50 7.63
CA PRO A 42 21.80 -12.08 7.93
C PRO A 42 21.43 -10.68 7.42
N THR A 43 22.40 -9.91 6.95
CA THR A 43 22.19 -8.57 6.39
C THR A 43 22.48 -8.50 4.89
N HIS A 44 22.82 -9.63 4.24
CA HIS A 44 23.08 -9.66 2.80
C HIS A 44 21.78 -9.35 2.04
N PRO A 45 21.76 -8.28 1.19
CA PRO A 45 20.53 -7.78 0.59
C PRO A 45 19.84 -8.83 -0.29
N ASP A 46 20.53 -9.49 -1.19
CA ASP A 46 19.91 -10.43 -2.13
C ASP A 46 19.34 -11.67 -1.43
N ILE A 47 20.04 -12.16 -0.41
CA ILE A 47 19.52 -13.26 0.43
C ILE A 47 18.25 -12.82 1.13
N ALA A 48 18.24 -11.63 1.73
CA ALA A 48 17.10 -11.12 2.48
C ALA A 48 15.90 -10.81 1.57
N ILE A 49 16.12 -10.24 0.37
CA ILE A 49 15.08 -9.97 -0.62
C ILE A 49 14.38 -11.27 -1.03
N ASN A 50 15.16 -12.27 -1.44
CA ASN A 50 14.59 -13.54 -1.92
C ASN A 50 13.96 -14.35 -0.77
N LEU A 51 14.58 -14.40 0.40
CA LEU A 51 14.03 -15.10 1.57
C LEU A 51 12.77 -14.38 2.11
N GLY A 52 12.79 -13.06 2.17
CA GLY A 52 11.64 -12.25 2.51
C GLY A 52 10.48 -12.45 1.53
N GLY A 53 10.76 -12.44 0.23
CA GLY A 53 9.81 -12.76 -0.83
C GLY A 53 9.23 -14.17 -0.67
N ALA A 54 10.07 -15.16 -0.38
CA ALA A 54 9.63 -16.52 -0.12
C ALA A 54 8.65 -16.60 1.08
N PHE A 55 8.91 -15.87 2.16
CA PHE A 55 8.02 -15.83 3.32
C PHE A 55 6.73 -15.05 3.04
N ILE A 56 6.77 -13.98 2.24
CA ILE A 56 5.57 -13.25 1.80
C ILE A 56 4.65 -14.19 1.02
N LEU A 57 5.16 -14.91 0.04
CA LEU A 57 4.39 -15.87 -0.75
C LEU A 57 3.80 -17.02 0.11
N GLN A 58 4.49 -17.41 1.19
CA GLN A 58 4.00 -18.38 2.16
C GLN A 58 3.06 -17.77 3.22
N ARG A 59 2.76 -16.46 3.16
CA ARG A 59 2.00 -15.72 4.17
C ARG A 59 2.63 -15.76 5.58
N LYS A 60 3.94 -16.00 5.67
CA LYS A 60 4.72 -15.98 6.91
C LYS A 60 5.22 -14.56 7.23
N TRP A 61 4.26 -13.61 7.33
CA TRP A 61 4.52 -12.18 7.40
C TRP A 61 5.53 -11.77 8.46
N SER A 62 5.39 -12.29 9.69
CA SER A 62 6.31 -11.96 10.79
C SER A 62 7.75 -12.41 10.53
N ARG A 63 7.94 -13.53 9.81
CA ARG A 63 9.28 -13.99 9.42
C ARG A 63 9.86 -13.07 8.34
N ALA A 64 9.06 -12.70 7.35
CA ALA A 64 9.46 -11.76 6.29
C ALA A 64 9.88 -10.42 6.89
N VAL A 65 9.04 -9.81 7.76
CA VAL A 65 9.35 -8.54 8.43
C VAL A 65 10.68 -8.61 9.15
N ARG A 66 10.92 -9.66 9.95
CA ARG A 66 12.17 -9.79 10.71
C ARG A 66 13.42 -9.85 9.84
N VAL A 67 13.37 -10.64 8.76
CA VAL A 67 14.49 -10.78 7.80
C VAL A 67 14.74 -9.47 7.09
N LEU A 68 13.69 -8.86 6.55
CA LEU A 68 13.78 -7.65 5.72
C LEU A 68 14.15 -6.42 6.54
N THR A 69 13.63 -6.26 7.77
CA THR A 69 13.99 -5.13 8.64
C THR A 69 15.49 -5.12 8.92
N LYS A 70 16.05 -6.24 9.34
CA LYS A 70 17.48 -6.32 9.65
C LYS A 70 18.38 -6.01 8.45
N ALA A 71 17.97 -6.47 7.27
CA ALA A 71 18.71 -6.20 6.04
C ALA A 71 18.54 -4.74 5.58
N ALA A 72 17.34 -4.15 5.67
CA ALA A 72 17.06 -2.78 5.29
C ALA A 72 17.81 -1.76 6.19
N GLU A 73 17.89 -2.03 7.50
CA GLU A 73 18.69 -1.23 8.43
C GLU A 73 20.18 -1.24 8.10
N ALA A 74 20.71 -2.37 7.65
CA ALA A 74 22.12 -2.51 7.25
C ALA A 74 22.40 -2.00 5.82
N ASN A 75 21.40 -1.90 4.97
CA ASN A 75 21.50 -1.45 3.58
C ASN A 75 20.41 -0.41 3.27
N PRO A 76 20.44 0.77 3.91
CA PRO A 76 19.33 1.74 3.88
C PRO A 76 19.06 2.34 2.51
N GLU A 77 20.00 2.24 1.56
CA GLU A 77 19.88 2.73 0.19
C GLU A 77 19.44 1.65 -0.81
N ASN A 78 19.06 0.46 -0.34
CA ASN A 78 18.54 -0.57 -1.22
C ASN A 78 16.99 -0.51 -1.26
N ALA A 79 16.45 0.12 -2.31
CA ALA A 79 15.00 0.32 -2.48
C ALA A 79 14.20 -1.00 -2.41
N MET A 80 14.73 -2.10 -2.99
CA MET A 80 14.02 -3.39 -3.03
C MET A 80 13.82 -4.02 -1.63
N LEU A 81 14.72 -3.78 -0.69
CA LEU A 81 14.50 -4.19 0.70
C LEU A 81 13.30 -3.47 1.31
N TRP A 82 13.18 -2.16 1.07
CA TRP A 82 12.05 -1.36 1.56
C TRP A 82 10.74 -1.72 0.87
N VAL A 83 10.77 -2.01 -0.45
CA VAL A 83 9.58 -2.52 -1.19
C VAL A 83 9.08 -3.83 -0.57
N ASN A 84 9.95 -4.80 -0.38
CA ASN A 84 9.57 -6.09 0.20
C ASN A 84 9.17 -5.96 1.67
N LEU A 85 9.81 -5.06 2.44
CA LEU A 85 9.44 -4.78 3.83
C LEU A 85 8.02 -4.17 3.89
N GLY A 86 7.69 -3.24 3.00
CA GLY A 86 6.34 -2.68 2.87
C GLY A 86 5.30 -3.77 2.63
N ALA A 87 5.54 -4.66 1.67
CA ALA A 87 4.67 -5.79 1.38
C ALA A 87 4.52 -6.74 2.57
N ALA A 88 5.61 -7.05 3.28
CA ALA A 88 5.58 -7.90 4.46
C ALA A 88 4.83 -7.28 5.63
N GLN A 89 4.98 -5.97 5.86
CA GLN A 89 4.30 -5.22 6.93
C GLN A 89 2.81 -5.05 6.65
N LEU A 90 2.43 -4.87 5.38
CA LEU A 90 1.03 -4.84 4.98
C LEU A 90 0.36 -6.20 5.21
N GLY A 91 1.03 -7.27 4.81
CA GLY A 91 0.47 -8.61 4.86
C GLY A 91 -0.70 -8.77 3.88
N ASN A 92 -1.86 -9.19 4.37
CA ASN A 92 -3.07 -9.21 3.57
C ASN A 92 -3.82 -7.86 3.72
N LEU A 93 -3.96 -7.12 2.64
CA LEU A 93 -4.62 -5.80 2.62
C LEU A 93 -6.03 -5.84 3.22
N GLN A 94 -6.83 -6.86 2.89
CA GLN A 94 -8.23 -6.98 3.36
C GLN A 94 -8.36 -7.12 4.89
N THR A 95 -7.30 -7.54 5.56
CA THR A 95 -7.28 -7.72 7.02
C THR A 95 -6.26 -6.83 7.72
N ALA A 96 -5.53 -6.01 6.95
CA ALA A 96 -4.51 -5.11 7.47
C ALA A 96 -5.15 -3.95 8.24
N GLY A 97 -4.88 -3.90 9.54
CA GLY A 97 -5.32 -2.77 10.36
C GLY A 97 -4.51 -1.49 10.09
N PRO A 98 -5.00 -0.32 10.62
CA PRO A 98 -4.39 0.99 10.37
C PRO A 98 -2.89 1.05 10.70
N GLN A 99 -2.43 0.36 11.74
CA GLN A 99 -1.01 0.33 12.10
C GLN A 99 -0.15 -0.44 11.10
N GLN A 100 -0.67 -1.52 10.52
CA GLN A 100 0.03 -2.29 9.50
C GLN A 100 0.14 -1.48 8.22
N GLN A 101 -0.97 -0.86 7.79
CA GLN A 101 -0.99 0.04 6.64
C GLN A 101 -0.02 1.21 6.81
N ALA A 102 -0.01 1.87 7.98
CA ALA A 102 0.90 2.97 8.25
C ALA A 102 2.39 2.55 8.21
N ARG A 103 2.73 1.35 8.68
CA ARG A 103 4.09 0.82 8.56
C ARG A 103 4.45 0.54 7.10
N ALA A 104 3.55 -0.08 6.34
CA ALA A 104 3.74 -0.37 4.93
C ALA A 104 3.93 0.91 4.11
N ILE A 105 3.10 1.94 4.34
CA ILE A 105 3.23 3.25 3.68
C ILE A 105 4.63 3.82 3.91
N ARG A 106 5.11 3.87 5.17
CA ARG A 106 6.45 4.40 5.47
C ARG A 106 7.56 3.65 4.75
N ALA A 107 7.46 2.33 4.67
CA ALA A 107 8.45 1.53 3.95
C ALA A 107 8.41 1.79 2.44
N TYR A 108 7.24 1.90 1.85
CA TYR A 108 7.07 2.25 0.44
C TYR A 108 7.54 3.67 0.12
N GLU A 109 7.23 4.65 0.98
CA GLU A 109 7.75 6.02 0.84
C GLU A 109 9.27 6.05 0.90
N ARG A 110 9.90 5.26 1.79
CA ARG A 110 11.35 5.15 1.83
C ARG A 110 11.89 4.54 0.53
N ALA A 111 11.25 3.52 -0.02
CA ALA A 111 11.62 2.94 -1.31
C ALA A 111 11.59 4.00 -2.43
N LEU A 112 10.53 4.82 -2.49
CA LEU A 112 10.37 5.88 -3.50
C LEU A 112 11.36 7.05 -3.33
N GLN A 113 11.83 7.33 -2.11
CA GLN A 113 12.90 8.30 -1.88
C GLN A 113 14.23 7.85 -2.51
N ILE A 114 14.47 6.54 -2.55
CA ILE A 114 15.69 5.94 -3.10
C ILE A 114 15.55 5.73 -4.61
N ASP A 115 14.43 5.15 -5.02
CA ASP A 115 14.09 4.87 -6.41
C ASP A 115 12.66 5.32 -6.69
N PRO A 116 12.45 6.50 -7.30
CA PRO A 116 11.12 7.04 -7.61
C PRO A 116 10.26 6.18 -8.53
N VAL A 117 10.88 5.23 -9.25
CA VAL A 117 10.20 4.30 -10.14
C VAL A 117 10.23 2.85 -9.62
N ALA A 118 10.48 2.68 -8.32
CA ALA A 118 10.50 1.37 -7.67
C ALA A 118 9.25 0.56 -8.04
N PRO A 119 9.41 -0.70 -8.49
CA PRO A 119 8.33 -1.45 -9.13
C PRO A 119 7.16 -1.70 -8.19
N ASN A 120 5.95 -1.51 -8.71
CA ASN A 120 4.67 -1.74 -8.03
C ASN A 120 4.38 -0.90 -6.77
N VAL A 121 5.30 -0.03 -6.33
CA VAL A 121 5.13 0.74 -5.08
C VAL A 121 3.94 1.68 -5.18
N HIS A 122 3.84 2.46 -6.24
CA HIS A 122 2.71 3.37 -6.46
C HIS A 122 1.38 2.61 -6.50
N TYR A 123 1.34 1.46 -7.17
CA TYR A 123 0.14 0.61 -7.21
C TYR A 123 -0.28 0.13 -5.80
N HIS A 124 0.67 -0.36 -4.99
CA HIS A 124 0.38 -0.79 -3.63
C HIS A 124 -0.07 0.36 -2.72
N LEU A 125 0.53 1.54 -2.86
CA LEU A 125 0.07 2.74 -2.14
C LEU A 125 -1.36 3.13 -2.56
N GLY A 126 -1.67 3.04 -3.85
CA GLY A 126 -3.02 3.26 -4.37
C GLY A 126 -4.04 2.32 -3.73
N LEU A 127 -3.73 1.03 -3.63
CA LEU A 127 -4.60 0.05 -2.98
C LEU A 127 -4.80 0.35 -1.48
N ILE A 128 -3.75 0.76 -0.77
CA ILE A 128 -3.86 1.11 0.65
C ILE A 128 -4.75 2.35 0.83
N TYR A 129 -4.55 3.41 0.03
CA TYR A 129 -5.37 4.60 0.12
C TYR A 129 -6.83 4.35 -0.29
N GLN A 130 -7.06 3.47 -1.26
CA GLN A 130 -8.40 3.03 -1.64
C GLN A 130 -9.10 2.31 -0.47
N ASP A 131 -8.41 1.40 0.23
CA ASP A 131 -8.93 0.69 1.40
C ASP A 131 -9.23 1.65 2.57
N GLN A 132 -8.48 2.75 2.69
CA GLN A 132 -8.71 3.83 3.66
C GLN A 132 -9.87 4.78 3.27
N GLY A 133 -10.49 4.60 2.10
CA GLY A 133 -11.50 5.52 1.55
C GLY A 133 -10.93 6.85 1.04
N ASN A 134 -9.61 6.98 0.95
CA ASN A 134 -8.97 8.19 0.43
C ASN A 134 -8.81 8.08 -1.10
N PHE A 135 -9.92 8.25 -1.80
CA PHE A 135 -10.02 8.00 -3.24
C PHE A 135 -9.15 8.94 -4.07
N ASP A 136 -9.03 10.22 -3.68
CA ASP A 136 -8.19 11.18 -4.41
C ASP A 136 -6.72 10.78 -4.38
N ARG A 137 -6.20 10.39 -3.20
CA ARG A 137 -4.84 9.88 -3.08
C ARG A 137 -4.64 8.57 -3.81
N ALA A 138 -5.63 7.67 -3.76
CA ALA A 138 -5.57 6.41 -4.48
C ALA A 138 -5.46 6.63 -5.98
N ILE A 139 -6.30 7.50 -6.55
CA ILE A 139 -6.26 7.88 -7.98
C ILE A 139 -4.89 8.45 -8.35
N ALA A 140 -4.36 9.39 -7.54
CA ALA A 140 -3.05 9.98 -7.79
C ALA A 140 -1.94 8.92 -7.79
N MET A 141 -1.99 7.94 -6.88
CA MET A 141 -1.01 6.85 -6.84
C MET A 141 -1.15 5.89 -8.03
N PHE A 142 -2.36 5.55 -8.46
CA PHE A 142 -2.56 4.73 -9.66
C PHE A 142 -2.13 5.47 -10.94
N GLN A 143 -2.31 6.78 -11.02
CA GLN A 143 -1.76 7.60 -12.12
C GLN A 143 -0.22 7.51 -12.16
N ARG A 144 0.44 7.63 -11.01
CA ARG A 144 1.91 7.43 -10.90
C ARG A 144 2.33 6.02 -11.30
N ALA A 145 1.54 4.99 -10.96
CA ALA A 145 1.80 3.63 -11.41
C ALA A 145 1.75 3.51 -12.94
N LEU A 146 0.82 4.20 -13.61
CA LEU A 146 0.75 4.26 -15.08
C LEU A 146 1.89 5.06 -15.72
N GLU A 147 2.42 6.10 -15.06
CA GLU A 147 3.63 6.79 -15.54
C GLU A 147 4.83 5.84 -15.57
N VAL A 148 4.97 4.97 -14.56
CA VAL A 148 6.03 3.96 -14.50
C VAL A 148 5.76 2.80 -15.46
N ARG A 149 4.50 2.34 -15.55
CA ARG A 149 4.09 1.22 -16.41
C ARG A 149 2.79 1.55 -17.16
N PRO A 150 2.87 2.16 -18.35
CA PRO A 150 1.69 2.61 -19.11
C PRO A 150 0.71 1.48 -19.50
N SER A 151 1.17 0.24 -19.53
CA SER A 151 0.34 -0.95 -19.84
C SER A 151 -0.37 -1.56 -18.64
N ASP A 152 -0.31 -0.94 -17.44
CA ASP A 152 -0.95 -1.46 -16.23
C ASP A 152 -2.48 -1.33 -16.31
N GLY A 153 -3.13 -2.41 -16.73
CA GLY A 153 -4.60 -2.47 -16.84
C GLY A 153 -5.31 -2.36 -15.50
N ASP A 154 -4.70 -2.90 -14.44
CA ASP A 154 -5.30 -2.86 -13.09
C ASP A 154 -5.30 -1.44 -12.53
N ALA A 155 -4.20 -0.69 -12.71
CA ALA A 155 -4.13 0.71 -12.30
C ALA A 155 -5.17 1.56 -13.05
N ARG A 156 -5.34 1.33 -14.37
CA ARG A 156 -6.35 2.03 -15.17
C ARG A 156 -7.76 1.72 -14.70
N TYR A 157 -8.07 0.45 -14.47
CA TYR A 157 -9.37 0.01 -13.93
C TYR A 157 -9.70 0.72 -12.61
N TRP A 158 -8.73 0.83 -11.69
CA TRP A 158 -8.97 1.50 -10.41
C TRP A 158 -9.19 3.00 -10.56
N ILE A 159 -8.47 3.68 -11.45
CA ILE A 159 -8.71 5.11 -11.74
C ILE A 159 -10.14 5.32 -12.22
N ASP A 160 -10.59 4.58 -13.23
CA ASP A 160 -11.93 4.73 -13.81
C ASP A 160 -13.01 4.47 -12.75
N LYS A 161 -12.86 3.40 -11.96
CA LYS A 161 -13.79 3.03 -10.90
C LYS A 161 -13.88 4.08 -9.80
N LEU A 162 -12.73 4.56 -9.29
CA LEU A 162 -12.71 5.52 -8.19
C LEU A 162 -13.16 6.91 -8.62
N THR A 163 -12.85 7.32 -9.84
CA THR A 163 -13.36 8.58 -10.41
C THR A 163 -14.89 8.57 -10.52
N SER A 164 -15.47 7.46 -10.95
CA SER A 164 -16.91 7.29 -11.01
C SER A 164 -17.58 7.34 -9.63
N LEU A 165 -16.97 6.73 -8.61
CA LEU A 165 -17.45 6.76 -7.23
C LEU A 165 -17.40 8.17 -6.64
N ASN A 166 -16.29 8.88 -6.80
CA ASN A 166 -16.12 10.26 -6.33
C ASN A 166 -17.18 11.21 -6.96
N ALA A 167 -17.45 11.07 -8.25
CA ALA A 167 -18.47 11.87 -8.94
C ALA A 167 -19.88 11.60 -8.37
N ALA A 168 -20.20 10.35 -8.05
CA ALA A 168 -21.48 9.97 -7.45
C ALA A 168 -21.67 10.54 -6.03
N GLU A 169 -20.61 10.52 -5.20
CA GLU A 169 -20.63 11.08 -3.84
C GLU A 169 -20.79 12.61 -3.86
N GLN A 170 -20.10 13.31 -4.76
CA GLN A 170 -20.22 14.76 -4.89
C GLN A 170 -21.61 15.19 -5.35
N ASN A 171 -22.22 14.46 -6.27
CA ASN A 171 -23.59 14.71 -6.72
C ASN A 171 -24.60 14.49 -5.60
N ASN A 172 -24.43 13.48 -4.79
CA ASN A 172 -25.32 13.17 -3.67
C ASN A 172 -25.20 14.21 -2.54
N SER A 173 -23.98 14.65 -2.21
CA SER A 173 -23.75 15.73 -1.24
C SER A 173 -24.34 17.07 -1.68
N SER A 174 -24.27 17.39 -2.96
CA SER A 174 -24.84 18.62 -3.54
C SER A 174 -26.37 18.59 -3.51
N ALA A 175 -26.98 17.43 -3.72
CA ALA A 175 -28.44 17.26 -3.66
C ALA A 175 -28.98 17.43 -2.24
N ILE A 176 -28.26 16.97 -1.21
CA ILE A 176 -28.65 17.10 0.20
C ILE A 176 -28.55 18.55 0.66
N THR A 177 -27.51 19.30 0.25
CA THR A 177 -27.35 20.72 0.60
C THR A 177 -28.39 21.61 -0.07
N SER A 178 -28.82 21.30 -1.29
CA SER A 178 -29.87 22.06 -1.99
C SER A 178 -31.27 21.79 -1.44
N SER A 179 -31.54 20.65 -0.83
CA SER A 179 -32.83 20.33 -0.21
C SER A 179 -33.01 20.95 1.19
N SER A 180 -31.94 21.33 1.86
CA SER A 180 -31.99 21.92 3.22
C SER A 180 -32.20 23.46 3.23
N THR A 181 -32.13 24.12 2.07
CA THR A 181 -32.31 25.59 1.96
C THR A 181 -33.71 26.02 1.56
N SER A 182 -34.66 25.10 1.34
CA SER A 182 -36.05 25.41 1.06
C SER A 182 -36.94 25.22 2.29
N SER A 183 -36.74 26.01 3.34
CA SER A 183 -37.77 26.21 4.37
C SER A 183 -38.78 27.24 3.84
N PRO A 184 -40.09 26.99 3.86
CA PRO A 184 -41.08 27.98 3.45
C PRO A 184 -41.14 29.09 4.50
N GLU A 185 -40.85 30.31 4.04
CA GLU A 185 -41.20 31.53 4.79
C GLU A 185 -42.69 31.48 5.15
N ASN A 186 -42.94 31.38 6.45
CA ASN A 186 -44.29 31.48 7.00
C ASN A 186 -44.76 32.94 6.89
N ASN A 187 -45.55 33.19 5.83
CA ASN A 187 -46.27 34.43 5.58
C ASN A 187 -47.41 34.56 6.61
N HIS A 188 -47.17 35.22 7.75
CA HIS A 188 -48.18 35.72 8.64
C HIS A 188 -48.24 37.23 8.47
N ALA A 189 -48.93 37.66 7.42
CA ALA A 189 -49.40 39.05 7.31
C ALA A 189 -50.93 39.05 7.43
N ASN A 190 -51.35 39.83 8.37
CA ASN A 190 -52.58 40.64 8.32
C ASN A 190 -53.95 40.00 8.57
N ARG A 191 -54.46 40.28 9.75
CA ARG A 191 -55.83 40.79 9.87
C ARG A 191 -55.93 41.78 11.01
N ALA A 192 -56.02 43.06 10.61
CA ALA A 192 -56.40 44.16 11.43
C ALA A 192 -57.94 44.29 11.51
N SER A 193 -58.38 45.00 12.54
CA SER A 193 -59.59 45.76 12.69
C SER A 193 -60.88 44.94 12.96
N VAL A 194 -61.77 45.32 13.76
CA VAL A 194 -62.38 46.65 14.04
C VAL A 194 -63.34 46.48 15.23
N ASP A 195 -63.46 47.56 16.07
CA ASP A 195 -64.61 48.07 16.80
C ASP A 195 -65.26 47.18 17.88
N GLY A 196 -65.59 47.68 18.97
CA GLY A 196 -66.15 48.95 19.36
C GLY A 196 -66.70 48.91 20.75
N GLU A 197 -66.71 50.07 21.35
CA GLU A 197 -67.66 50.67 22.26
C GLU A 197 -67.98 50.09 23.63
N GLN A 198 -67.80 51.02 24.51
CA GLN A 198 -68.26 51.19 25.87
C GLN A 198 -69.84 51.13 26.03
N PRO A 199 -70.37 51.11 27.20
CA PRO A 199 -70.10 52.06 28.28
C PRO A 199 -69.62 51.44 29.59
#